data_a0a1c4efcaa3389fe57375b0f603ba2b
#
_entry.id   a0a1c4efcaa3389fe57375b0f603ba2b
#
_cell.length_a   1.000
_cell.length_b   1.000
_cell.length_c   1.000
_cell.angle_alpha   90.00
_cell.angle_beta   90.00
_cell.angle_gamma   90.00
#
_symmetry.space_group_name_H-M   'P 1'
#
loop_
_entity.id
_entity.type
_entity.pdbx_description
1 polymer ?
#
loop_
_entity_poly.entity_id
_entity_poly.type
_entity_poly.pdbx_seq_one_letter_code
_entity_poly.pdbx_strand_id
1 'polypeptide(L)'
;VNIDRELTDMKAKFLKWNPKTSMRCAIFEENGNLHNVQRAIVHATVQNVVRRHGDFILTTCAANALQPYLQNDNGWDQGQIFFTPGQVWGMPTFYAQQMSSAHHHPLRLWSETVGELDMTATTNEARDEVILHVVNTSSEVRETQVSLSGFIPKGNMEIYTLSGELNDENLPDTPTRILPKATWKQVPGSDFTYSF
;
A
#
# COMPACT_ATOMS: atom_id res chain seq x y z
N VAL A 1 4.43 15.15 6.33
CA VAL A 1 5.75 14.76 5.79
C VAL A 1 5.52 14.31 4.37
N ASN A 2 6.25 14.87 3.41
CA ASN A 2 6.14 14.47 2.00
C ASN A 2 7.27 13.48 1.69
N ILE A 3 7.01 12.20 1.94
CA ILE A 3 7.98 11.10 1.76
C ILE A 3 8.51 11.04 0.32
N ASP A 4 7.66 11.28 -0.67
CA ASP A 4 8.05 11.29 -2.09
C ASP A 4 9.16 12.33 -2.36
N ARG A 5 8.98 13.53 -1.83
CA ARG A 5 9.99 14.59 -1.91
C ARG A 5 11.27 14.23 -1.17
N GLU A 6 11.14 13.68 0.03
CA GLU A 6 12.32 13.31 0.85
C GLU A 6 13.16 12.23 0.16
N LEU A 7 12.54 11.23 -0.45
CA LEU A 7 13.24 10.19 -1.21
C LEU A 7 13.89 10.76 -2.47
N THR A 8 13.21 11.68 -3.17
CA THR A 8 13.77 12.40 -4.33
C THR A 8 15.02 13.20 -3.93
N ASP A 9 14.94 13.96 -2.84
CA ASP A 9 16.05 14.77 -2.33
C ASP A 9 17.21 13.89 -1.86
N MET A 10 16.93 12.76 -1.22
CA MET A 10 17.96 11.81 -0.78
C MET A 10 18.69 11.20 -1.98
N LYS A 11 17.96 10.75 -2.98
CA LYS A 11 18.55 10.21 -4.23
C LYS A 11 19.43 11.26 -4.92
N ALA A 12 18.95 12.50 -5.01
CA ALA A 12 19.72 13.60 -5.59
C ALA A 12 21.02 13.88 -4.84
N LYS A 13 21.02 13.79 -3.50
CA LYS A 13 22.25 13.92 -2.67
C LYS A 13 23.25 12.81 -2.98
N PHE A 14 22.80 11.56 -3.10
CA PHE A 14 23.69 10.44 -3.43
C PHE A 14 24.34 10.62 -4.80
N LEU A 15 23.57 11.01 -5.81
CA LEU A 15 24.07 11.30 -7.14
C LEU A 15 25.02 12.51 -7.17
N LYS A 16 24.80 13.50 -6.31
CA LYS A 16 25.72 14.65 -6.16
C LYS A 16 27.07 14.23 -5.57
N TRP A 17 27.08 13.31 -4.59
CA TRP A 17 28.30 12.80 -3.99
C TRP A 17 29.08 11.89 -4.94
N ASN A 18 28.37 11.03 -5.67
CA ASN A 18 28.94 10.15 -6.67
C ASN A 18 27.96 9.93 -7.84
N PRO A 19 28.12 10.62 -8.97
CA PRO A 19 27.21 10.48 -10.12
C PRO A 19 27.13 9.07 -10.72
N LYS A 20 28.10 8.21 -10.41
CA LYS A 20 28.14 6.80 -10.85
C LYS A 20 27.72 5.82 -9.76
N THR A 21 27.11 6.32 -8.67
CA THR A 21 26.68 5.44 -7.57
C THR A 21 25.58 4.48 -8.01
N SER A 22 25.74 3.22 -7.61
CA SER A 22 24.69 2.20 -7.68
C SER A 22 24.05 1.94 -6.31
N MET A 23 24.33 2.77 -5.31
CA MET A 23 23.77 2.63 -3.97
C MET A 23 22.25 2.75 -4.00
N ARG A 24 21.60 1.87 -3.28
CA ARG A 24 20.17 1.87 -3.05
C ARG A 24 19.88 1.99 -1.56
N CYS A 25 18.69 2.45 -1.21
CA CYS A 25 18.27 2.63 0.15
C CYS A 25 17.34 1.48 0.57
N ALA A 26 17.52 0.98 1.78
CA ALA A 26 16.57 0.09 2.46
C ALA A 26 16.05 0.81 3.70
N ILE A 27 14.73 0.91 3.85
CA ILE A 27 14.07 1.54 4.98
C ILE A 27 13.65 0.41 5.93
N PHE A 28 14.45 0.16 6.97
CA PHE A 28 14.23 -0.94 7.89
C PHE A 28 13.23 -0.63 9.01
N GLU A 29 12.79 0.62 9.12
CA GLU A 29 11.84 1.04 10.13
C GLU A 29 10.97 2.18 9.60
N GLU A 30 9.75 1.83 9.24
CA GLU A 30 8.69 2.79 8.90
C GLU A 30 7.72 2.85 10.06
N ASN A 31 7.73 3.99 10.75
CA ASN A 31 6.99 4.18 12.00
C ASN A 31 5.80 5.11 11.83
N GLY A 32 4.86 4.97 12.75
CA GLY A 32 3.78 5.92 12.92
C GLY A 32 2.75 5.39 13.91
N ASN A 33 2.38 6.23 14.82
CA ASN A 33 1.33 5.93 15.79
C ASN A 33 0.03 5.53 15.10
N LEU A 34 -0.77 4.77 15.82
CA LEU A 34 -2.03 4.17 15.40
C LEU A 34 -1.86 2.91 14.53
N HIS A 35 -2.90 2.10 14.57
CA HIS A 35 -2.96 0.82 13.88
C HIS A 35 -4.34 0.58 13.24
N ASN A 36 -5.14 1.66 13.09
CA ASN A 36 -6.48 1.70 12.52
C ASN A 36 -6.49 1.85 10.99
N VAL A 37 -7.68 2.01 10.40
CA VAL A 37 -7.86 2.21 8.95
C VAL A 37 -7.14 3.47 8.45
N GLN A 38 -7.18 4.58 9.21
CA GLN A 38 -6.46 5.80 8.83
C GLN A 38 -4.95 5.52 8.64
N ARG A 39 -4.35 4.77 9.56
CA ARG A 39 -2.93 4.40 9.45
C ARG A 39 -2.69 3.41 8.30
N ALA A 40 -3.63 2.49 8.05
CA ALA A 40 -3.56 1.58 6.90
C ALA A 40 -3.53 2.33 5.56
N ILE A 41 -4.32 3.39 5.40
CA ILE A 41 -4.28 4.28 4.23
C ILE A 41 -2.90 4.93 4.08
N VAL A 42 -2.30 5.39 5.17
CA VAL A 42 -0.94 5.96 5.14
C VAL A 42 0.08 4.93 4.69
N HIS A 43 0.04 3.70 5.22
CA HIS A 43 0.94 2.62 4.78
C HIS A 43 0.75 2.29 3.29
N ALA A 44 -0.49 2.18 2.82
CA ALA A 44 -0.78 1.92 1.40
C ALA A 44 -0.23 3.03 0.49
N THR A 45 -0.37 4.30 0.91
CA THR A 45 0.22 5.45 0.20
C THR A 45 1.74 5.40 0.19
N VAL A 46 2.38 5.07 1.32
CA VAL A 46 3.85 4.90 1.40
C VAL A 46 4.31 3.78 0.46
N GLN A 47 3.58 2.67 0.39
CA GLN A 47 3.91 1.58 -0.55
C GLN A 47 3.85 2.03 -2.01
N ASN A 48 2.89 2.89 -2.38
CA ASN A 48 2.86 3.48 -3.71
C ASN A 48 4.05 4.42 -3.95
N VAL A 49 4.43 5.24 -2.96
CA VAL A 49 5.66 6.06 -3.05
C VAL A 49 6.89 5.18 -3.25
N VAL A 50 7.04 4.12 -2.49
CA VAL A 50 8.16 3.16 -2.62
C VAL A 50 8.21 2.55 -4.03
N ARG A 51 7.06 2.18 -4.61
CA ARG A 51 6.99 1.68 -5.99
C ARG A 51 7.43 2.73 -6.99
N ARG A 52 7.07 4.00 -6.79
CA ARG A 52 7.54 5.11 -7.65
C ARG A 52 9.05 5.28 -7.61
N HIS A 53 9.69 4.95 -6.49
CA HIS A 53 11.14 5.03 -6.27
C HIS A 53 11.84 3.66 -6.32
N GLY A 54 11.27 2.65 -6.99
CA GLY A 54 11.81 1.28 -7.04
C GLY A 54 13.20 1.14 -7.65
N ASP A 55 13.69 2.14 -8.38
CA ASP A 55 15.07 2.23 -8.85
C ASP A 55 16.05 2.64 -7.74
N PHE A 56 15.57 3.23 -6.65
CA PHE A 56 16.37 3.70 -5.52
C PHE A 56 16.08 2.96 -4.22
N ILE A 57 14.80 2.66 -3.93
CA ILE A 57 14.38 1.95 -2.72
C ILE A 57 14.38 0.46 -2.97
N LEU A 58 15.06 -0.30 -2.12
CA LEU A 58 15.13 -1.76 -2.19
C LEU A 58 13.95 -2.42 -1.47
N THR A 59 13.67 -1.95 -0.28
CA THR A 59 12.61 -2.48 0.59
C THR A 59 12.23 -1.47 1.65
N THR A 60 11.06 -1.64 2.23
CA THR A 60 10.61 -0.96 3.44
C THR A 60 10.00 -1.97 4.40
N CYS A 61 10.15 -1.75 5.69
CA CYS A 61 9.62 -2.58 6.76
C CYS A 61 8.86 -1.71 7.74
N ALA A 62 7.60 -2.05 8.00
CA ALA A 62 6.83 -1.40 9.06
C ALA A 62 7.26 -1.91 10.44
N ALA A 63 7.29 -1.04 11.42
CA ALA A 63 7.55 -1.35 12.82
C ALA A 63 6.40 -0.79 13.69
N ASN A 64 6.01 -1.56 14.74
CA ASN A 64 6.44 -2.88 15.18
C ASN A 64 5.68 -4.00 14.43
N ALA A 65 6.33 -5.11 14.16
CA ALA A 65 5.63 -6.26 13.57
C ALA A 65 4.64 -6.88 14.58
N LEU A 66 5.06 -7.07 15.83
CA LEU A 66 4.28 -7.69 16.90
C LEU A 66 4.15 -6.75 18.08
N GLN A 67 2.96 -6.71 18.67
CA GLN A 67 2.69 -5.93 19.89
C GLN A 67 1.74 -6.71 20.82
N PRO A 68 2.10 -6.87 22.12
CA PRO A 68 1.16 -7.37 23.10
C PRO A 68 -0.02 -6.37 23.26
N TYR A 69 -1.23 -6.90 23.30
CA TYR A 69 -2.42 -6.05 23.47
C TYR A 69 -2.39 -5.33 24.81
N LEU A 70 -2.72 -4.05 24.82
CA LEU A 70 -2.67 -3.14 25.97
C LEU A 70 -1.24 -2.88 26.51
N GLN A 71 -0.19 -3.24 25.78
CA GLN A 71 1.17 -2.91 26.17
C GLN A 71 1.78 -1.93 25.16
N ASN A 72 1.92 -0.70 25.58
CA ASN A 72 2.62 0.38 24.90
C ASN A 72 3.48 1.19 25.89
N ASP A 73 4.02 0.51 26.89
CA ASP A 73 4.83 1.08 27.96
C ASP A 73 6.11 1.78 27.47
N ASN A 74 6.55 1.50 26.27
CA ASN A 74 7.59 2.24 25.56
C ASN A 74 7.07 3.50 24.84
N GLY A 75 5.77 3.81 24.91
CA GLY A 75 5.12 4.94 24.24
C GLY A 75 4.84 4.72 22.75
N TRP A 76 4.99 3.50 22.24
CA TRP A 76 4.89 3.18 20.80
C TRP A 76 3.68 2.26 20.56
N ASP A 77 2.57 2.84 20.17
CA ASP A 77 1.33 2.12 19.86
C ASP A 77 1.15 2.08 18.32
N GLN A 78 1.82 1.14 17.69
CA GLN A 78 1.93 1.04 16.22
C GLN A 78 2.01 -0.38 15.69
N GLY A 79 1.61 -1.39 16.51
CA GLY A 79 1.69 -2.79 16.14
C GLY A 79 0.92 -3.15 14.87
N GLN A 80 1.49 -4.04 14.07
CA GLN A 80 0.83 -4.61 12.90
C GLN A 80 -0.01 -5.84 13.25
N ILE A 81 0.52 -6.65 14.15
CA ILE A 81 -0.11 -7.87 14.65
C ILE A 81 -0.14 -7.79 16.17
N PHE A 82 -1.33 -7.87 16.72
CA PHE A 82 -1.55 -7.89 18.15
C PHE A 82 -1.74 -9.30 18.68
N PHE A 83 -1.40 -9.52 19.93
CA PHE A 83 -1.59 -10.80 20.57
C PHE A 83 -1.87 -10.69 22.08
N THR A 84 -2.54 -11.70 22.59
CA THR A 84 -2.69 -12.05 24.01
C THR A 84 -2.16 -13.47 24.21
N PRO A 85 -2.08 -14.02 25.44
CA PRO A 85 -1.68 -15.41 25.65
C PRO A 85 -2.51 -16.45 24.89
N GLY A 86 -3.74 -16.12 24.52
CA GLY A 86 -4.67 -17.06 23.88
C GLY A 86 -5.10 -16.70 22.46
N GLN A 87 -4.66 -15.55 21.90
CA GLN A 87 -5.16 -15.08 20.62
C GLN A 87 -4.15 -14.21 19.90
N VAL A 88 -4.18 -14.26 18.56
CA VAL A 88 -3.40 -13.38 17.67
C VAL A 88 -4.31 -12.85 16.58
N TRP A 89 -4.17 -11.57 16.22
CA TRP A 89 -4.94 -10.96 15.11
C TRP A 89 -4.14 -9.85 14.41
N GLY A 90 -4.42 -9.67 13.11
CA GLY A 90 -3.85 -8.58 12.32
C GLY A 90 -4.66 -7.30 12.47
N MET A 91 -3.98 -6.17 12.44
CA MET A 91 -4.60 -4.84 12.39
C MET A 91 -4.83 -4.40 10.95
N PRO A 92 -5.66 -3.37 10.67
CA PRO A 92 -5.82 -2.82 9.33
C PRO A 92 -4.51 -2.51 8.64
N THR A 93 -3.52 -2.01 9.38
CA THR A 93 -2.16 -1.74 8.91
C THR A 93 -1.43 -2.98 8.40
N PHE A 94 -1.56 -4.12 9.11
CA PHE A 94 -1.04 -5.41 8.66
C PHE A 94 -1.64 -5.82 7.32
N TYR A 95 -2.96 -5.71 7.18
CA TYR A 95 -3.64 -6.11 5.95
C TYR A 95 -3.29 -5.22 4.76
N ALA A 96 -3.09 -3.92 4.96
CA ALA A 96 -2.59 -3.04 3.91
C ALA A 96 -1.20 -3.47 3.40
N GLN A 97 -0.29 -3.81 4.32
CA GLN A 97 1.04 -4.33 3.99
C GLN A 97 0.95 -5.71 3.31
N GLN A 98 0.12 -6.60 3.83
CA GLN A 98 -0.09 -7.94 3.27
C GLN A 98 -0.61 -7.86 1.83
N MET A 99 -1.64 -7.05 1.58
CA MET A 99 -2.18 -6.83 0.22
C MET A 99 -1.11 -6.31 -0.73
N SER A 100 -0.34 -5.31 -0.29
CA SER A 100 0.73 -4.71 -1.06
C SER A 100 1.83 -5.70 -1.42
N SER A 101 2.18 -6.59 -0.50
CA SER A 101 3.22 -7.60 -0.68
C SER A 101 2.75 -8.81 -1.49
N ALA A 102 1.52 -9.28 -1.25
CA ALA A 102 0.95 -10.44 -1.95
C ALA A 102 0.61 -10.15 -3.41
N HIS A 103 0.23 -8.92 -3.72
CA HIS A 103 -0.19 -8.49 -5.05
C HIS A 103 0.80 -7.45 -5.60
N HIS A 104 1.97 -7.92 -6.05
CA HIS A 104 3.03 -7.08 -6.57
C HIS A 104 3.73 -7.75 -7.76
N HIS A 105 3.97 -6.97 -8.81
CA HIS A 105 4.79 -7.36 -9.94
C HIS A 105 6.08 -6.54 -10.01
N PRO A 106 7.17 -7.09 -10.56
CA PRO A 106 8.51 -6.48 -10.50
C PRO A 106 8.66 -5.23 -11.38
N LEU A 107 7.84 -5.05 -12.40
CA LEU A 107 7.98 -3.95 -13.35
C LEU A 107 6.93 -2.88 -13.07
N ARG A 108 7.37 -1.66 -12.78
CA ARG A 108 6.47 -0.52 -12.65
C ARG A 108 6.03 -0.01 -14.03
N LEU A 109 4.75 0.20 -14.21
CA LEU A 109 4.19 0.92 -15.34
C LEU A 109 4.12 2.42 -15.04
N TRP A 110 4.23 3.23 -16.09
CA TRP A 110 3.87 4.63 -15.97
C TRP A 110 2.37 4.75 -15.67
N SER A 111 2.03 5.56 -14.71
CA SER A 111 0.65 5.80 -14.30
C SER A 111 0.46 7.23 -13.84
N GLU A 112 -0.67 7.80 -14.16
CA GLU A 112 -1.07 9.14 -13.76
C GLU A 112 -2.48 9.09 -13.19
N THR A 113 -2.72 9.85 -12.13
CA THR A 113 -4.04 10.01 -11.54
C THR A 113 -4.42 11.47 -11.48
N VAL A 114 -5.71 11.72 -11.60
CA VAL A 114 -6.30 13.04 -11.42
C VAL A 114 -7.17 12.99 -10.16
N GLY A 115 -7.03 14.01 -9.31
CA GLY A 115 -7.81 14.13 -8.08
C GLY A 115 -7.13 13.49 -6.86
N GLU A 116 -7.94 12.97 -5.93
CA GLU A 116 -7.52 12.53 -4.59
C GLU A 116 -7.17 11.05 -4.48
N LEU A 117 -7.04 10.35 -5.61
CA LEU A 117 -6.56 8.97 -5.63
C LEU A 117 -5.03 8.97 -5.72
N ASP A 118 -4.38 8.16 -4.88
CA ASP A 118 -2.96 7.80 -5.05
C ASP A 118 -2.89 6.43 -5.73
N MET A 119 -2.20 6.34 -6.87
CA MET A 119 -2.16 5.12 -7.66
C MET A 119 -0.75 4.80 -8.15
N THR A 120 -0.45 3.52 -8.21
CA THR A 120 0.65 2.95 -9.01
C THR A 120 0.15 1.73 -9.76
N ALA A 121 0.84 1.41 -10.86
CA ALA A 121 0.57 0.22 -11.63
C ALA A 121 1.84 -0.61 -11.80
N THR A 122 1.70 -1.93 -11.74
CA THR A 122 2.80 -2.88 -11.95
C THR A 122 2.39 -3.97 -12.94
N THR A 123 3.39 -4.58 -13.58
CA THR A 123 3.19 -5.70 -14.52
C THR A 123 4.26 -6.76 -14.29
N ASN A 124 3.95 -8.01 -14.64
CA ASN A 124 4.90 -9.11 -14.64
C ASN A 124 5.90 -8.97 -15.81
N GLU A 125 6.92 -9.82 -15.84
CA GLU A 125 7.94 -9.82 -16.91
C GLU A 125 7.37 -10.16 -18.29
N ALA A 126 6.34 -11.02 -18.35
CA ALA A 126 5.65 -11.37 -19.58
C ALA A 126 4.74 -10.23 -20.10
N ARG A 127 4.44 -9.24 -19.27
CA ARG A 127 3.55 -8.09 -19.57
C ARG A 127 2.14 -8.49 -19.98
N ASP A 128 1.66 -9.60 -19.44
CA ASP A 128 0.31 -10.11 -19.67
C ASP A 128 -0.60 -9.98 -18.43
N GLU A 129 -0.05 -9.52 -17.31
CA GLU A 129 -0.79 -9.15 -16.10
C GLU A 129 -0.51 -7.71 -15.68
N VAL A 130 -1.54 -6.98 -15.26
CA VAL A 130 -1.43 -5.62 -14.72
C VAL A 130 -2.11 -5.59 -13.35
N ILE A 131 -1.42 -5.05 -12.36
CA ILE A 131 -1.96 -4.78 -11.04
C ILE A 131 -2.04 -3.27 -10.83
N LEU A 132 -3.21 -2.78 -10.48
CA LEU A 132 -3.43 -1.40 -10.05
C LEU A 132 -3.47 -1.36 -8.52
N HIS A 133 -2.62 -0.53 -7.92
CA HIS A 133 -2.60 -0.25 -6.49
C HIS A 133 -3.21 1.13 -6.28
N VAL A 134 -4.45 1.18 -5.84
CA VAL A 134 -5.22 2.42 -5.72
C VAL A 134 -5.55 2.68 -4.26
N VAL A 135 -5.27 3.89 -3.80
CA VAL A 135 -5.60 4.37 -2.46
C VAL A 135 -6.49 5.59 -2.60
N ASN A 136 -7.72 5.47 -2.11
CA ASN A 136 -8.60 6.63 -1.95
C ASN A 136 -8.26 7.31 -0.63
N THR A 137 -7.71 8.52 -0.69
CA THR A 137 -7.32 9.30 0.48
C THR A 137 -8.43 10.27 0.93
N SER A 138 -9.56 10.26 0.24
CA SER A 138 -10.74 11.06 0.61
C SER A 138 -11.75 10.23 1.42
N SER A 139 -12.72 10.89 2.06
CA SER A 139 -13.86 10.26 2.73
C SER A 139 -15.00 9.88 1.77
N GLU A 140 -14.88 10.27 0.51
CA GLU A 140 -15.93 10.10 -0.48
C GLU A 140 -15.59 9.01 -1.48
N VAL A 141 -16.60 8.28 -1.95
CA VAL A 141 -16.44 7.37 -3.08
C VAL A 141 -16.04 8.16 -4.33
N ARG A 142 -14.99 7.73 -5.00
CA ARG A 142 -14.48 8.37 -6.22
C ARG A 142 -14.77 7.49 -7.44
N GLU A 143 -15.81 7.85 -8.17
CA GLU A 143 -16.04 7.25 -9.48
C GLU A 143 -15.01 7.80 -10.47
N THR A 144 -14.22 6.90 -11.06
CA THR A 144 -13.06 7.27 -11.86
C THR A 144 -13.03 6.43 -13.14
N GLN A 145 -12.75 7.09 -14.25
CA GLN A 145 -12.46 6.40 -15.51
C GLN A 145 -11.02 5.88 -15.47
N VAL A 146 -10.88 4.58 -15.68
CA VAL A 146 -9.59 3.90 -15.80
C VAL A 146 -9.33 3.62 -17.26
N SER A 147 -8.14 3.98 -17.75
CA SER A 147 -7.69 3.70 -19.12
C SER A 147 -6.36 2.97 -19.10
N LEU A 148 -6.32 1.78 -19.71
CA LEU A 148 -5.15 0.92 -19.80
C LEU A 148 -4.54 1.02 -21.20
N SER A 149 -3.68 2.02 -21.40
CA SER A 149 -3.04 2.25 -22.70
C SER A 149 -2.08 1.10 -23.07
N GLY A 150 -2.32 0.48 -24.22
CA GLY A 150 -1.47 -0.62 -24.72
C GLY A 150 -1.70 -1.98 -24.04
N PHE A 151 -2.72 -2.10 -23.17
CA PHE A 151 -3.09 -3.35 -22.54
C PHE A 151 -4.59 -3.61 -22.73
N ILE A 152 -4.92 -4.78 -23.27
CA ILE A 152 -6.31 -5.21 -23.46
C ILE A 152 -6.58 -6.37 -22.50
N PRO A 153 -7.25 -6.09 -21.36
CA PRO A 153 -7.55 -7.12 -20.39
C PRO A 153 -8.55 -8.14 -20.94
N LYS A 154 -8.43 -9.38 -20.52
CA LYS A 154 -9.33 -10.49 -20.90
C LYS A 154 -9.87 -11.17 -19.66
N GLY A 155 -11.16 -11.52 -19.70
CA GLY A 155 -11.80 -12.25 -18.59
C GLY A 155 -12.21 -11.35 -17.44
N ASN A 156 -11.90 -11.76 -16.22
CA ASN A 156 -12.29 -11.06 -15.01
C ASN A 156 -11.09 -10.38 -14.36
N MET A 157 -11.31 -9.20 -13.78
CA MET A 157 -10.40 -8.61 -12.83
C MET A 157 -10.71 -9.13 -11.43
N GLU A 158 -9.68 -9.45 -10.69
CA GLU A 158 -9.74 -9.73 -9.26
C GLU A 158 -9.51 -8.43 -8.49
N ILE A 159 -10.34 -8.18 -7.49
CA ILE A 159 -10.33 -6.92 -6.75
C ILE A 159 -10.22 -7.25 -5.27
N TYR A 160 -9.17 -6.75 -4.64
CA TYR A 160 -8.99 -6.79 -3.19
C TYR A 160 -9.24 -5.41 -2.61
N THR A 161 -10.17 -5.31 -1.69
CA THR A 161 -10.55 -4.04 -1.05
C THR A 161 -10.39 -4.14 0.45
N LEU A 162 -9.68 -3.19 1.04
CA LEU A 162 -9.63 -2.94 2.48
C LEU A 162 -10.31 -1.60 2.75
N SER A 163 -11.37 -1.60 3.53
CA SER A 163 -12.18 -0.39 3.81
C SER A 163 -12.79 -0.44 5.20
N GLY A 164 -13.09 0.74 5.74
CA GLY A 164 -13.74 0.95 7.04
C GLY A 164 -13.76 2.44 7.38
N GLU A 165 -14.35 2.79 8.50
CA GLU A 165 -14.23 4.14 9.05
C GLU A 165 -12.79 4.40 9.50
N LEU A 166 -12.33 5.66 9.47
CA LEU A 166 -10.93 6.00 9.75
C LEU A 166 -10.41 5.47 11.10
N ASN A 167 -11.27 5.46 12.11
CA ASN A 167 -10.92 4.99 13.45
C ASN A 167 -11.21 3.49 13.68
N ASP A 168 -11.67 2.77 12.68
CA ASP A 168 -11.92 1.34 12.81
C ASP A 168 -10.63 0.57 12.98
N GLU A 169 -10.65 -0.39 13.90
CA GLU A 169 -9.57 -1.30 14.22
C GLU A 169 -10.08 -2.69 14.55
N ASN A 170 -9.19 -3.65 14.58
CA ASN A 170 -9.49 -5.00 15.04
C ASN A 170 -9.18 -5.15 16.53
N LEU A 171 -10.12 -5.67 17.28
CA LEU A 171 -10.05 -5.85 18.74
C LEU A 171 -10.13 -7.34 19.10
N PRO A 172 -9.77 -7.75 20.33
CA PRO A 172 -9.83 -9.15 20.73
C PRO A 172 -11.20 -9.81 20.56
N ASP A 173 -12.28 -9.06 20.76
CA ASP A 173 -13.67 -9.50 20.60
C ASP A 173 -14.18 -9.38 19.14
N THR A 174 -13.52 -8.59 18.32
CA THR A 174 -13.83 -8.37 16.90
C THR A 174 -12.58 -8.43 16.01
N PRO A 175 -11.80 -9.54 16.06
CA PRO A 175 -10.46 -9.61 15.46
C PRO A 175 -10.46 -9.60 13.93
N THR A 176 -11.63 -9.71 13.33
CA THR A 176 -11.83 -9.77 11.86
C THR A 176 -12.78 -8.69 11.35
N ARG A 177 -12.99 -7.61 12.12
CA ARG A 177 -13.89 -6.51 11.73
C ARG A 177 -13.43 -5.86 10.41
N ILE A 178 -12.14 -5.62 10.28
CA ILE A 178 -11.52 -5.03 9.10
C ILE A 178 -10.59 -6.07 8.47
N LEU A 179 -11.02 -6.60 7.33
CA LEU A 179 -10.29 -7.59 6.53
C LEU A 179 -10.35 -7.24 5.06
N PRO A 180 -9.35 -7.61 4.27
CA PRO A 180 -9.42 -7.56 2.81
C PRO A 180 -10.58 -8.41 2.30
N LYS A 181 -11.34 -7.85 1.36
CA LYS A 181 -12.43 -8.55 0.67
C LYS A 181 -12.04 -8.76 -0.78
N ALA A 182 -12.07 -10.01 -1.23
CA ALA A 182 -11.85 -10.35 -2.63
C ALA A 182 -13.19 -10.40 -3.38
N THR A 183 -13.23 -9.77 -4.55
CA THR A 183 -14.36 -9.82 -5.48
C THR A 183 -13.86 -9.94 -6.92
N TRP A 184 -14.72 -10.38 -7.83
CA TRP A 184 -14.38 -10.51 -9.24
C TRP A 184 -15.40 -9.76 -10.07
N LYS A 185 -14.94 -9.02 -11.07
CA LYS A 185 -15.79 -8.34 -12.03
C LYS A 185 -15.28 -8.61 -13.44
N GLN A 186 -16.19 -8.78 -14.38
CA GLN A 186 -15.82 -8.83 -15.78
C GLN A 186 -15.24 -7.49 -16.20
N VAL A 187 -14.09 -7.52 -16.88
CA VAL A 187 -13.48 -6.31 -17.41
C VAL A 187 -14.13 -5.99 -18.75
N PRO A 188 -14.73 -4.79 -18.90
CA PRO A 188 -15.42 -4.45 -20.13
C PRO A 188 -14.49 -4.10 -21.30
N GLY A 189 -13.21 -3.90 -21.03
CA GLY A 189 -12.19 -3.52 -22.01
C GLY A 189 -11.04 -2.76 -21.38
N SER A 190 -10.23 -2.08 -22.18
CA SER A 190 -9.11 -1.23 -21.72
C SER A 190 -9.59 0.04 -21.00
N ASP A 191 -10.82 0.47 -21.27
CA ASP A 191 -11.42 1.67 -20.71
C ASP A 191 -12.69 1.29 -19.94
N PHE A 192 -12.72 1.63 -18.65
CA PHE A 192 -13.85 1.31 -17.79
C PHE A 192 -13.97 2.31 -16.62
N THR A 193 -15.16 2.39 -16.06
CA THR A 193 -15.41 3.18 -14.84
C THR A 193 -15.39 2.28 -13.62
N TYR A 194 -14.74 2.75 -12.56
CA TYR A 194 -14.71 2.08 -11.27
C TYR A 194 -14.90 3.09 -10.12
N SER A 195 -15.58 2.66 -9.07
CA SER A 195 -15.81 3.46 -7.84
C SER A 195 -14.85 2.97 -6.76
N PHE A 196 -13.91 3.82 -6.42
CA PHE A 196 -12.90 3.60 -5.39
C PHE A 196 -13.33 4.19 -4.06
#